data_d1ac530b648c8c5ad2a482d8855d5d63
#
_entry.id   d1ac530b648c8c5ad2a482d8855d5d63
#
_cell.length_a   1.000
_cell.length_b   1.000
_cell.length_c   1.000
_cell.angle_alpha   90.00
_cell.angle_beta   90.00
_cell.angle_gamma   90.00
#
_symmetry.space_group_name_H-M   'P 1'
#
loop_
_entity.id
_entity.type
_entity.pdbx_description
1 polymer ?
#
loop_
_entity_poly.entity_id
_entity_poly.type
_entity_poly.pdbx_seq_one_letter_code
_entity_poly.pdbx_strand_id
1 'polypeptide(L)'
;MDERKDRRIGTVGVGRPRDPQVDDAILTAARELLAEQGYQKATITAIARRAQLGTAAIYRRWATKESIIEDAVFGMQDAALPVTTSNLRDDMQAWTRWFLARVAEPATRAAIPGLLSAYHQEDGAYEQLVRRSEDPARLALAERVRVEFPERSDAEIVSTADVAFDILVATTIVRGLTSGLADGDAFCTRTADALVLLVTSTGTEISRQ
;
A
#
# COMPACT_ATOMS: atom_id res chain seq x y z
N MET A 1 -6.07 46.95 49.91
CA MET A 1 -5.13 47.11 48.76
C MET A 1 -4.75 45.71 48.32
N ASP A 2 -5.54 45.20 47.39
CA ASP A 2 -5.58 43.80 47.00
C ASP A 2 -5.03 43.71 45.59
N GLU A 3 -3.83 43.17 45.44
CA GLU A 3 -3.13 42.99 44.18
C GLU A 3 -3.52 41.61 43.60
N ARG A 4 -4.48 41.60 42.69
CA ARG A 4 -4.85 40.41 41.90
C ARG A 4 -3.75 40.11 40.88
N LYS A 5 -3.04 39.03 41.14
CA LYS A 5 -2.02 38.44 40.28
C LYS A 5 -2.71 37.80 39.07
N ASP A 6 -2.69 38.48 37.95
CA ASP A 6 -3.20 38.05 36.65
C ASP A 6 -2.38 36.82 36.15
N ARG A 7 -2.98 35.64 36.24
CA ARG A 7 -2.43 34.41 35.66
C ARG A 7 -2.73 34.39 34.17
N ARG A 8 -1.77 34.80 33.37
CA ARG A 8 -1.81 34.54 31.92
C ARG A 8 -1.81 33.04 31.67
N ILE A 9 -2.95 32.53 31.26
CA ILE A 9 -3.10 31.16 30.73
C ILE A 9 -2.37 31.16 29.39
N GLY A 10 -1.21 30.47 29.34
CA GLY A 10 -0.49 30.27 28.12
C GLY A 10 -1.33 29.42 27.16
N THR A 11 -1.71 29.99 26.03
CA THR A 11 -2.29 29.26 24.90
C THR A 11 -1.30 28.20 24.45
N VAL A 12 -1.66 26.94 24.65
CA VAL A 12 -0.95 25.79 24.06
C VAL A 12 -0.99 25.99 22.55
N GLY A 13 0.16 26.33 21.96
CA GLY A 13 0.28 26.52 20.52
C GLY A 13 -0.10 25.25 19.79
N VAL A 14 -1.21 25.29 19.06
CA VAL A 14 -1.53 24.29 18.05
C VAL A 14 -0.37 24.25 17.08
N GLY A 15 0.37 23.14 17.04
CA GLY A 15 1.52 22.99 16.16
C GLY A 15 1.14 23.32 14.71
N ARG A 16 2.04 24.01 14.00
CA ARG A 16 1.83 24.38 12.58
C ARG A 16 1.37 23.15 11.80
N PRO A 17 0.27 23.26 11.01
CA PRO A 17 -0.24 22.16 10.20
C PRO A 17 0.89 21.52 9.36
N ARG A 18 0.83 20.21 9.15
CA ARG A 18 1.76 19.51 8.26
C ARG A 18 1.70 20.14 6.88
N ASP A 19 2.85 20.41 6.30
CA ASP A 19 2.97 20.93 4.94
C ASP A 19 3.06 19.74 3.97
N PRO A 20 2.03 19.49 3.15
CA PRO A 20 2.02 18.37 2.19
C PRO A 20 3.19 18.43 1.20
N GLN A 21 3.64 19.62 0.79
CA GLN A 21 4.76 19.78 -0.15
C GLN A 21 6.07 19.22 0.43
N VAL A 22 6.25 19.29 1.74
CA VAL A 22 7.43 18.71 2.41
C VAL A 22 7.35 17.20 2.41
N ASP A 23 6.18 16.62 2.60
CA ASP A 23 5.97 15.18 2.56
C ASP A 23 6.22 14.64 1.14
N ASP A 24 5.66 15.28 0.12
CA ASP A 24 5.87 14.94 -1.29
C ASP A 24 7.35 15.01 -1.71
N ALA A 25 8.07 16.04 -1.27
CA ALA A 25 9.50 16.18 -1.55
C ALA A 25 10.32 15.03 -0.94
N ILE A 26 10.00 14.61 0.29
CA ILE A 26 10.67 13.49 0.97
C ILE A 26 10.37 12.16 0.27
N LEU A 27 9.09 11.90 -0.05
CA LEU A 27 8.68 10.67 -0.71
C LEU A 27 9.22 10.56 -2.14
N THR A 28 9.27 11.67 -2.87
CA THR A 28 9.90 11.75 -4.20
C THR A 28 11.39 11.45 -4.12
N ALA A 29 12.12 12.07 -3.19
CA ALA A 29 13.53 11.81 -2.97
C ALA A 29 13.81 10.34 -2.60
N ALA A 30 12.92 9.72 -1.82
CA ALA A 30 13.02 8.31 -1.47
C ALA A 30 12.84 7.41 -2.71
N ARG A 31 11.81 7.66 -3.56
CA ARG A 31 11.60 6.92 -4.81
C ARG A 31 12.78 7.01 -5.77
N GLU A 32 13.33 8.21 -5.96
CA GLU A 32 14.51 8.42 -6.80
C GLU A 32 15.73 7.64 -6.30
N LEU A 33 16.02 7.72 -4.99
CA LEU A 33 17.14 7.00 -4.40
C LEU A 33 16.97 5.48 -4.49
N LEU A 34 15.75 4.98 -4.28
CA LEU A 34 15.44 3.56 -4.45
C LEU A 34 15.70 3.11 -5.89
N ALA A 35 15.20 3.85 -6.87
CA ALA A 35 15.36 3.51 -8.29
C ALA A 35 16.83 3.58 -8.76
N GLU A 36 17.58 4.59 -8.29
CA GLU A 36 18.96 4.82 -8.72
C GLU A 36 19.99 3.97 -7.97
N GLN A 37 19.79 3.75 -6.67
CA GLN A 37 20.84 3.23 -5.78
C GLN A 37 20.39 2.01 -4.96
N GLY A 38 19.12 1.66 -4.98
CA GLY A 38 18.55 0.53 -4.26
C GLY A 38 18.29 0.79 -2.78
N TYR A 39 17.64 -0.18 -2.13
CA TYR A 39 17.15 -0.09 -0.75
C TYR A 39 18.23 0.27 0.28
N GLN A 40 19.41 -0.35 0.18
CA GLN A 40 20.46 -0.16 1.20
C GLN A 40 20.96 1.29 1.25
N LYS A 41 21.04 1.96 0.11
CA LYS A 41 21.54 3.34 0.01
C LYS A 41 20.47 4.40 0.23
N ALA A 42 19.19 4.06 0.21
CA ALA A 42 18.08 4.95 0.52
C ALA A 42 17.98 5.19 2.04
N THR A 43 19.01 5.75 2.66
CA THR A 43 19.06 6.07 4.09
C THR A 43 18.35 7.38 4.40
N ILE A 44 17.87 7.58 5.66
CA ILE A 44 17.22 8.83 6.09
C ILE A 44 18.11 10.05 5.77
N THR A 45 19.42 9.95 6.00
CA THR A 45 20.36 11.03 5.68
C THR A 45 20.46 11.29 4.17
N ALA A 46 20.46 10.25 3.34
CA ALA A 46 20.50 10.40 1.89
C ALA A 46 19.19 11.03 1.37
N ILE A 47 18.04 10.59 1.89
CA ILE A 47 16.73 11.13 1.56
C ILE A 47 16.63 12.62 1.95
N ALA A 48 17.03 12.97 3.19
CA ALA A 48 17.06 14.35 3.66
C ALA A 48 17.91 15.26 2.77
N ARG A 49 19.12 14.80 2.42
CA ARG A 49 20.01 15.52 1.52
C ARG A 49 19.42 15.71 0.13
N ARG A 50 18.80 14.67 -0.45
CA ARG A 50 18.16 14.72 -1.77
C ARG A 50 16.97 15.67 -1.77
N ALA A 51 16.14 15.63 -0.72
CA ALA A 51 14.99 16.50 -0.52
C ALA A 51 15.37 17.94 -0.11
N GLN A 52 16.64 18.23 0.09
CA GLN A 52 17.16 19.52 0.59
C GLN A 52 16.56 19.93 1.95
N LEU A 53 16.34 18.95 2.83
CA LEU A 53 15.77 19.12 4.16
C LEU A 53 16.69 18.60 5.25
N GLY A 54 16.51 19.07 6.47
CA GLY A 54 17.17 18.48 7.64
C GLY A 54 16.50 17.16 8.07
N THR A 55 17.29 16.22 8.59
CA THR A 55 16.78 14.93 9.10
C THR A 55 15.70 15.09 10.17
N ALA A 56 15.75 16.17 10.97
CA ALA A 56 14.71 16.49 11.94
C ALA A 56 13.32 16.72 11.30
N ALA A 57 13.27 17.17 10.04
CA ALA A 57 12.00 17.30 9.31
C ALA A 57 11.40 15.94 8.97
N ILE A 58 12.25 14.96 8.69
CA ILE A 58 11.85 13.56 8.42
C ILE A 58 11.36 12.91 9.71
N TYR A 59 12.15 12.92 10.79
CA TYR A 59 11.80 12.27 12.05
C TYR A 59 10.51 12.79 12.70
N ARG A 60 10.07 13.99 12.39
CA ARG A 60 8.76 14.49 12.82
C ARG A 60 7.57 13.81 12.12
N ARG A 61 7.81 13.09 11.02
CA ARG A 61 6.79 12.50 10.14
C ARG A 61 6.85 10.99 10.14
N TRP A 62 8.05 10.45 10.05
CA TRP A 62 8.33 9.02 9.98
C TRP A 62 9.36 8.63 11.04
N ALA A 63 9.03 7.60 11.81
CA ALA A 63 9.91 7.12 12.87
C ALA A 63 11.10 6.30 12.32
N THR A 64 10.90 5.59 11.21
CA THR A 64 11.87 4.65 10.64
C THR A 64 12.09 4.91 9.15
N LYS A 65 13.17 4.36 8.61
CA LYS A 65 13.45 4.33 7.18
C LYS A 65 12.36 3.54 6.43
N GLU A 66 11.95 2.42 7.01
CA GLU A 66 10.96 1.52 6.46
C GLU A 66 9.64 2.25 6.23
N SER A 67 9.15 3.00 7.22
CA SER A 67 7.91 3.76 7.09
C SER A 67 7.94 4.85 6.02
N ILE A 68 9.10 5.47 5.75
CA ILE A 68 9.27 6.39 4.62
C ILE A 68 9.18 5.63 3.29
N ILE A 69 9.89 4.49 3.21
CA ILE A 69 9.95 3.69 1.99
C ILE A 69 8.56 3.11 1.68
N GLU A 70 7.84 2.60 2.69
CA GLU A 70 6.46 2.14 2.55
C GLU A 70 5.55 3.22 1.96
N ASP A 71 5.55 4.41 2.57
CA ASP A 71 4.73 5.52 2.08
C ASP A 71 5.17 5.96 0.67
N ALA A 72 6.48 5.88 0.37
CA ALA A 72 6.98 6.24 -0.95
C ALA A 72 6.55 5.27 -2.05
N VAL A 73 6.47 3.96 -1.78
CA VAL A 73 6.20 2.94 -2.83
C VAL A 73 4.78 2.38 -2.79
N PHE A 74 4.12 2.40 -1.63
CA PHE A 74 2.77 1.88 -1.45
C PHE A 74 1.74 2.96 -1.11
N GLY A 75 2.18 4.18 -0.76
CA GLY A 75 1.26 5.28 -0.44
C GLY A 75 0.27 5.52 -1.56
N MET A 76 -1.02 5.45 -1.21
CA MET A 76 -2.15 5.50 -2.15
C MET A 76 -2.57 6.93 -2.53
N GLN A 77 -1.76 7.95 -2.19
CA GLN A 77 -2.18 9.35 -2.24
C GLN A 77 -2.66 9.83 -3.64
N ASP A 78 -2.22 9.18 -4.74
CA ASP A 78 -2.56 9.61 -6.08
C ASP A 78 -2.99 8.48 -7.05
N ALA A 79 -3.11 7.24 -6.59
CA ALA A 79 -3.45 6.14 -7.48
C ALA A 79 -4.93 5.76 -7.35
N ALA A 80 -5.75 6.18 -8.31
CA ALA A 80 -7.13 5.72 -8.41
C ALA A 80 -7.15 4.18 -8.48
N LEU A 81 -7.94 3.56 -7.62
CA LEU A 81 -8.24 2.13 -7.70
C LEU A 81 -8.94 1.79 -9.00
N PRO A 82 -8.80 0.56 -9.52
CA PRO A 82 -9.56 0.11 -10.69
C PRO A 82 -11.05 0.33 -10.50
N VAL A 83 -11.69 0.84 -11.54
CA VAL A 83 -13.13 1.11 -11.55
C VAL A 83 -13.88 -0.22 -11.67
N THR A 84 -14.91 -0.40 -10.86
CA THR A 84 -15.84 -1.53 -10.96
C THR A 84 -16.71 -1.39 -12.20
N THR A 85 -16.80 -2.47 -12.99
CA THR A 85 -17.66 -2.59 -14.18
C THR A 85 -18.74 -3.66 -13.97
N SER A 86 -19.50 -3.96 -15.01
CA SER A 86 -20.45 -5.08 -14.99
C SER A 86 -19.79 -6.45 -15.29
N ASN A 87 -18.49 -6.48 -15.57
CA ASN A 87 -17.76 -7.69 -15.95
C ASN A 87 -16.69 -8.03 -14.91
N LEU A 88 -16.96 -9.03 -14.08
CA LEU A 88 -16.04 -9.48 -13.02
C LEU A 88 -14.64 -9.82 -13.56
N ARG A 89 -14.55 -10.49 -14.72
CA ARG A 89 -13.29 -10.90 -15.30
C ARG A 89 -12.44 -9.71 -15.73
N ASP A 90 -13.06 -8.71 -16.37
CA ASP A 90 -12.37 -7.49 -16.79
C ASP A 90 -11.90 -6.70 -15.57
N ASP A 91 -12.69 -6.67 -14.51
CA ASP A 91 -12.33 -6.03 -13.25
C ASP A 91 -11.14 -6.76 -12.60
N MET A 92 -11.15 -8.10 -12.49
CA MET A 92 -10.00 -8.86 -11.96
C MET A 92 -8.73 -8.66 -12.80
N GLN A 93 -8.88 -8.52 -14.12
CA GLN A 93 -7.75 -8.22 -15.00
C GLN A 93 -7.23 -6.79 -14.78
N ALA A 94 -8.10 -5.81 -14.59
CA ALA A 94 -7.73 -4.44 -14.27
C ALA A 94 -6.99 -4.36 -12.92
N TRP A 95 -7.47 -5.05 -11.89
CA TRP A 95 -6.81 -5.18 -10.60
C TRP A 95 -5.42 -5.81 -10.72
N THR A 96 -5.29 -6.89 -11.49
CA THR A 96 -4.00 -7.57 -11.71
C THR A 96 -3.00 -6.65 -12.42
N ARG A 97 -3.44 -5.93 -13.45
CA ARG A 97 -2.60 -4.95 -14.15
C ARG A 97 -2.15 -3.82 -13.23
N TRP A 98 -3.07 -3.31 -12.42
CA TRP A 98 -2.81 -2.21 -11.50
C TRP A 98 -1.72 -2.59 -10.47
N PHE A 99 -1.84 -3.75 -9.83
CA PHE A 99 -0.83 -4.24 -8.90
C PHE A 99 0.50 -4.55 -9.60
N LEU A 100 0.47 -5.25 -10.73
CA LEU A 100 1.69 -5.60 -11.46
C LEU A 100 2.46 -4.35 -11.91
N ALA A 101 1.77 -3.34 -12.42
CA ALA A 101 2.39 -2.09 -12.83
C ALA A 101 3.11 -1.40 -11.67
N ARG A 102 2.47 -1.33 -10.49
CA ARG A 102 3.06 -0.73 -9.29
C ARG A 102 4.27 -1.51 -8.78
N VAL A 103 4.18 -2.84 -8.73
CA VAL A 103 5.33 -3.68 -8.31
C VAL A 103 6.48 -3.61 -9.32
N ALA A 104 6.17 -3.45 -10.60
CA ALA A 104 7.19 -3.37 -11.66
C ALA A 104 7.93 -2.03 -11.70
N GLU A 105 7.46 -0.99 -11.02
CA GLU A 105 8.16 0.29 -10.91
C GLU A 105 9.55 0.11 -10.29
N PRO A 106 10.59 0.78 -10.83
CA PRO A 106 11.96 0.59 -10.37
C PRO A 106 12.17 0.81 -8.86
N ALA A 107 11.52 1.84 -8.30
CA ALA A 107 11.60 2.14 -6.87
C ALA A 107 10.96 1.02 -6.02
N THR A 108 9.78 0.55 -6.42
CA THR A 108 9.03 -0.50 -5.72
C THR A 108 9.77 -1.83 -5.78
N ARG A 109 10.28 -2.21 -6.96
CA ARG A 109 11.12 -3.41 -7.12
C ARG A 109 12.37 -3.40 -6.24
N ALA A 110 13.01 -2.23 -6.12
CA ALA A 110 14.18 -2.07 -5.27
C ALA A 110 13.85 -2.09 -3.77
N ALA A 111 12.64 -1.67 -3.39
CA ALA A 111 12.20 -1.58 -2.01
C ALA A 111 11.74 -2.93 -1.42
N ILE A 112 10.93 -3.70 -2.16
CA ILE A 112 10.23 -4.89 -1.66
C ILE A 112 11.16 -5.88 -0.94
N PRO A 113 12.31 -6.33 -1.49
CA PRO A 113 13.16 -7.31 -0.82
C PRO A 113 13.70 -6.81 0.54
N GLY A 114 14.03 -5.51 0.61
CA GLY A 114 14.49 -4.90 1.85
C GLY A 114 13.40 -4.74 2.90
N LEU A 115 12.20 -4.36 2.49
CA LEU A 115 11.03 -4.28 3.37
C LEU A 115 10.62 -5.66 3.90
N LEU A 116 10.55 -6.68 3.04
CA LEU A 116 10.25 -8.06 3.48
C LEU A 116 11.28 -8.57 4.50
N SER A 117 12.57 -8.24 4.31
CA SER A 117 13.60 -8.58 5.29
C SER A 117 13.42 -7.85 6.62
N ALA A 118 13.02 -6.58 6.59
CA ALA A 118 12.75 -5.79 7.79
C ALA A 118 11.53 -6.33 8.56
N TYR A 119 10.44 -6.65 7.87
CA TYR A 119 9.22 -7.21 8.48
C TYR A 119 9.47 -8.55 9.17
N HIS A 120 10.36 -9.36 8.61
CA HIS A 120 10.71 -10.64 9.24
C HIS A 120 11.47 -10.47 10.57
N GLN A 121 12.08 -9.32 10.79
CA GLN A 121 12.89 -9.05 11.98
C GLN A 121 12.13 -8.27 13.08
N GLU A 122 11.00 -7.65 12.74
CA GLU A 122 10.24 -6.80 13.64
C GLU A 122 8.78 -7.27 13.74
N ASP A 123 8.40 -7.78 14.92
CA ASP A 123 7.04 -8.24 15.18
C ASP A 123 6.01 -7.10 14.96
N GLY A 124 4.96 -7.37 14.21
CA GLY A 124 3.88 -6.43 13.96
C GLY A 124 4.15 -5.38 12.87
N ALA A 125 5.35 -5.33 12.29
CA ALA A 125 5.64 -4.36 11.22
C ALA A 125 4.85 -4.63 9.94
N TYR A 126 4.69 -5.92 9.59
CA TYR A 126 3.88 -6.32 8.43
C TYR A 126 2.39 -5.98 8.61
N GLU A 127 1.82 -6.22 9.79
CA GLU A 127 0.42 -5.85 10.09
C GLU A 127 0.18 -4.34 10.02
N GLN A 128 1.16 -3.53 10.37
CA GLN A 128 1.06 -2.08 10.22
C GLN A 128 1.07 -1.65 8.75
N LEU A 129 1.92 -2.25 7.92
CA LEU A 129 1.93 -2.02 6.48
C LEU A 129 0.57 -2.37 5.87
N VAL A 130 0.05 -3.57 6.15
CA VAL A 130 -1.25 -4.04 5.65
C VAL A 130 -2.33 -3.01 5.96
N ARG A 131 -2.50 -2.62 7.23
CA ARG A 131 -3.52 -1.63 7.62
C ARG A 131 -3.39 -0.29 6.91
N ARG A 132 -2.18 0.16 6.61
CA ARG A 132 -1.96 1.48 6.03
C ARG A 132 -2.09 1.52 4.51
N SER A 133 -1.67 0.47 3.83
CA SER A 133 -1.55 0.45 2.37
C SER A 133 -2.43 -0.56 1.66
N GLU A 134 -2.80 -1.68 2.31
CA GLU A 134 -3.61 -2.72 1.68
C GLU A 134 -5.10 -2.63 2.00
N ASP A 135 -5.47 -2.21 3.22
CA ASP A 135 -6.88 -2.18 3.64
C ASP A 135 -7.80 -1.43 2.66
N PRO A 136 -7.44 -0.25 2.11
CA PRO A 136 -8.31 0.42 1.15
C PRO A 136 -8.56 -0.40 -0.12
N ALA A 137 -7.55 -1.12 -0.59
CA ALA A 137 -7.66 -1.96 -1.77
C ALA A 137 -8.43 -3.27 -1.46
N ARG A 138 -8.23 -3.87 -0.28
CA ARG A 138 -9.01 -5.02 0.20
C ARG A 138 -10.50 -4.68 0.31
N LEU A 139 -10.83 -3.55 0.91
CA LEU A 139 -12.21 -3.07 1.03
C LEU A 139 -12.86 -2.84 -0.32
N ALA A 140 -12.14 -2.25 -1.28
CA ALA A 140 -12.66 -2.02 -2.62
C ALA A 140 -12.87 -3.34 -3.39
N LEU A 141 -11.99 -4.33 -3.20
CA LEU A 141 -12.17 -5.66 -3.78
C LEU A 141 -13.34 -6.40 -3.14
N ALA A 142 -13.52 -6.29 -1.81
CA ALA A 142 -14.67 -6.86 -1.12
C ALA A 142 -15.99 -6.25 -1.61
N GLU A 143 -16.01 -4.93 -1.85
CA GLU A 143 -17.18 -4.27 -2.44
C GLU A 143 -17.46 -4.77 -3.86
N ARG A 144 -16.43 -5.02 -4.66
CA ARG A 144 -16.57 -5.63 -5.99
C ARG A 144 -17.19 -7.02 -5.91
N VAL A 145 -16.77 -7.85 -4.95
CA VAL A 145 -17.34 -9.19 -4.69
C VAL A 145 -18.80 -9.06 -4.25
N ARG A 146 -19.13 -8.10 -3.38
CA ARG A 146 -20.51 -7.84 -2.93
C ARG A 146 -21.45 -7.48 -4.08
N VAL A 147 -20.99 -6.66 -5.00
CA VAL A 147 -21.79 -6.30 -6.20
C VAL A 147 -22.08 -7.52 -7.08
N GLU A 148 -21.13 -8.44 -7.20
CA GLU A 148 -21.30 -9.66 -8.01
C GLU A 148 -22.20 -10.70 -7.33
N PHE A 149 -22.10 -10.83 -5.99
CA PHE A 149 -22.78 -11.86 -5.20
C PHE A 149 -23.59 -11.25 -4.05
N PRO A 150 -24.66 -10.50 -4.35
CA PRO A 150 -25.43 -9.79 -3.34
C PRO A 150 -26.18 -10.71 -2.35
N GLU A 151 -26.31 -12.00 -2.68
CA GLU A 151 -26.94 -13.02 -1.84
C GLU A 151 -25.99 -13.60 -0.77
N ARG A 152 -24.70 -13.36 -0.84
CA ARG A 152 -23.72 -13.86 0.13
C ARG A 152 -23.72 -13.02 1.40
N SER A 153 -23.43 -13.66 2.52
CA SER A 153 -23.23 -12.96 3.79
C SER A 153 -21.97 -12.08 3.75
N ASP A 154 -21.93 -11.04 4.60
CA ASP A 154 -20.76 -10.17 4.72
C ASP A 154 -19.48 -10.96 5.10
N ALA A 155 -19.60 -12.00 5.94
CA ALA A 155 -18.48 -12.84 6.31
C ALA A 155 -17.91 -13.63 5.13
N GLU A 156 -18.76 -14.19 4.27
CA GLU A 156 -18.34 -14.89 3.05
C GLU A 156 -17.69 -13.94 2.05
N ILE A 157 -18.27 -12.73 1.88
CA ILE A 157 -17.72 -11.71 0.98
C ILE A 157 -16.31 -11.31 1.43
N VAL A 158 -16.14 -10.96 2.72
CA VAL A 158 -14.84 -10.55 3.26
C VAL A 158 -13.83 -11.68 3.15
N SER A 159 -14.17 -12.89 3.56
CA SER A 159 -13.27 -14.05 3.48
C SER A 159 -12.85 -14.35 2.03
N THR A 160 -13.78 -14.30 1.09
CA THR A 160 -13.49 -14.53 -0.34
C THR A 160 -12.59 -13.44 -0.91
N ALA A 161 -12.87 -12.18 -0.58
CA ALA A 161 -12.07 -11.04 -1.03
C ALA A 161 -10.65 -11.07 -0.45
N ASP A 162 -10.49 -11.45 0.82
CA ASP A 162 -9.17 -11.56 1.47
C ASP A 162 -8.31 -12.62 0.79
N VAL A 163 -8.84 -13.81 0.53
CA VAL A 163 -8.09 -14.87 -0.17
C VAL A 163 -7.74 -14.45 -1.60
N ALA A 164 -8.68 -13.83 -2.32
CA ALA A 164 -8.44 -13.33 -3.67
C ALA A 164 -7.36 -12.24 -3.68
N PHE A 165 -7.40 -11.34 -2.70
CA PHE A 165 -6.42 -10.28 -2.55
C PHE A 165 -5.02 -10.81 -2.25
N ASP A 166 -4.89 -11.74 -1.31
CA ASP A 166 -3.61 -12.37 -0.96
C ASP A 166 -2.96 -13.06 -2.16
N ILE A 167 -3.75 -13.80 -2.95
CA ILE A 167 -3.27 -14.44 -4.18
C ILE A 167 -2.86 -13.38 -5.21
N LEU A 168 -3.65 -12.34 -5.39
CA LEU A 168 -3.36 -11.23 -6.30
C LEU A 168 -2.03 -10.56 -5.94
N VAL A 169 -1.85 -10.17 -4.67
CA VAL A 169 -0.63 -9.52 -4.19
C VAL A 169 0.57 -10.44 -4.31
N ALA A 170 0.48 -11.68 -3.82
CA ALA A 170 1.59 -12.62 -3.86
C ALA A 170 2.06 -12.92 -5.29
N THR A 171 1.13 -13.17 -6.22
CA THR A 171 1.47 -13.49 -7.61
C THR A 171 2.05 -12.29 -8.36
N THR A 172 1.51 -11.08 -8.13
CA THR A 172 2.02 -9.84 -8.77
C THR A 172 3.36 -9.42 -8.21
N ILE A 173 3.62 -9.59 -6.90
CA ILE A 173 4.94 -9.36 -6.29
C ILE A 173 5.98 -10.27 -6.92
N VAL A 174 5.76 -11.58 -6.92
CA VAL A 174 6.71 -12.54 -7.50
C VAL A 174 6.95 -12.22 -8.98
N ARG A 175 5.90 -11.95 -9.73
CA ARG A 175 5.99 -11.61 -11.16
C ARG A 175 6.76 -10.31 -11.38
N GLY A 176 6.40 -9.25 -10.66
CA GLY A 176 7.04 -7.94 -10.78
C GLY A 176 8.53 -7.98 -10.44
N LEU A 177 8.91 -8.73 -9.40
CA LEU A 177 10.31 -8.87 -8.98
C LEU A 177 11.15 -9.70 -9.96
N THR A 178 10.58 -10.69 -10.62
CA THR A 178 11.31 -11.61 -11.51
C THR A 178 11.30 -11.15 -12.97
N SER A 179 10.13 -11.16 -13.59
CA SER A 179 9.97 -10.91 -15.03
C SER A 179 9.46 -9.50 -15.36
N GLY A 180 9.08 -8.72 -14.37
CA GLY A 180 8.52 -7.38 -14.55
C GLY A 180 7.26 -7.42 -15.43
N LEU A 181 7.24 -6.55 -16.44
CA LEU A 181 6.11 -6.44 -17.38
C LEU A 181 6.24 -7.35 -18.62
N ALA A 182 7.30 -8.16 -18.75
CA ALA A 182 7.46 -9.10 -19.88
C ALA A 182 6.25 -10.05 -19.91
N ASP A 183 5.59 -10.20 -21.06
CA ASP A 183 4.34 -10.98 -21.23
C ASP A 183 3.25 -10.66 -20.18
N GLY A 184 3.22 -9.40 -19.73
CA GLY A 184 2.34 -8.93 -18.65
C GLY A 184 0.86 -9.16 -18.95
N ASP A 185 0.41 -8.94 -20.19
CA ASP A 185 -0.99 -9.15 -20.57
C ASP A 185 -1.42 -10.61 -20.44
N ALA A 186 -0.59 -11.55 -20.90
CA ALA A 186 -0.88 -12.98 -20.77
C ALA A 186 -0.89 -13.42 -19.28
N PHE A 187 0.00 -12.86 -18.45
CA PHE A 187 -0.02 -13.08 -17.02
C PHE A 187 -1.31 -12.53 -16.38
N CYS A 188 -1.66 -11.28 -16.67
CA CYS A 188 -2.88 -10.64 -16.10
C CYS A 188 -4.15 -11.39 -16.49
N THR A 189 -4.23 -11.87 -17.74
CA THR A 189 -5.37 -12.66 -18.21
C THR A 189 -5.49 -13.99 -17.42
N ARG A 190 -4.43 -14.76 -17.30
CA ARG A 190 -4.46 -16.03 -16.54
C ARG A 190 -4.73 -15.85 -15.06
N THR A 191 -4.16 -14.81 -14.47
CA THR A 191 -4.40 -14.49 -13.04
C THR A 191 -5.84 -14.09 -12.83
N ALA A 192 -6.41 -13.25 -13.71
CA ALA A 192 -7.81 -12.86 -13.64
C ALA A 192 -8.74 -14.09 -13.77
N ASP A 193 -8.47 -15.00 -14.70
CA ASP A 193 -9.25 -16.24 -14.84
C ASP A 193 -9.23 -17.08 -13.57
N ALA A 194 -8.06 -17.22 -12.93
CA ALA A 194 -7.92 -17.93 -11.66
C ALA A 194 -8.68 -17.24 -10.51
N LEU A 195 -8.60 -15.90 -10.42
CA LEU A 195 -9.33 -15.12 -9.41
C LEU A 195 -10.84 -15.21 -9.60
N VAL A 196 -11.33 -15.18 -10.85
CA VAL A 196 -12.75 -15.39 -11.15
C VAL A 196 -13.21 -16.76 -10.67
N LEU A 197 -12.47 -17.83 -11.00
CA LEU A 197 -12.78 -19.18 -10.54
C LEU A 197 -12.82 -19.26 -9.01
N LEU A 198 -11.85 -18.68 -8.33
CA LEU A 198 -11.80 -18.63 -6.87
C LEU A 198 -13.04 -17.95 -6.30
N VAL A 199 -13.32 -16.73 -6.76
CA VAL A 199 -14.42 -15.90 -6.24
C VAL A 199 -15.78 -16.54 -6.52
N THR A 200 -15.95 -17.24 -7.65
CA THR A 200 -17.19 -17.93 -7.99
C THR A 200 -17.38 -19.25 -7.24
N SER A 201 -16.31 -19.96 -6.91
CA SER A 201 -16.39 -21.30 -6.29
C SER A 201 -16.59 -21.31 -4.77
N THR A 202 -16.17 -20.26 -4.06
CA THR A 202 -16.18 -20.20 -2.58
C THR A 202 -17.59 -20.22 -1.96
N GLY A 203 -18.66 -20.08 -2.73
CA GLY A 203 -20.04 -20.14 -2.25
C GLY A 203 -20.66 -21.54 -2.15
N THR A 204 -19.96 -22.60 -2.58
CA THR A 204 -20.61 -23.91 -2.74
C THR A 204 -20.23 -24.94 -1.65
N GLU A 205 -19.20 -24.72 -0.83
CA GLU A 205 -18.67 -25.75 0.09
C GLU A 205 -18.94 -25.54 1.59
N ILE A 206 -19.33 -24.35 2.04
CA ILE A 206 -19.54 -24.12 3.50
C ILE A 206 -20.89 -24.67 4.01
N SER A 207 -21.81 -25.07 3.13
CA SER A 207 -23.12 -25.61 3.52
C SER A 207 -23.14 -27.14 3.77
N ARG A 208 -22.01 -27.82 3.84
CA ARG A 208 -21.95 -29.30 3.97
C ARG A 208 -21.11 -29.82 5.14
N GLN A 209 -20.90 -29.06 6.21
CA GLN A 209 -20.36 -29.63 7.46
C GLN A 209 -21.19 -29.22 8.67
#